data_aa311f9b9adc414e942f1cc85eec560a
#
_entry.id   aa311f9b9adc414e942f1cc85eec560a
#
_cell.length_a   1.000
_cell.length_b   1.000
_cell.length_c   1.000
_cell.angle_alpha   90.00
_cell.angle_beta   90.00
_cell.angle_gamma   90.00
#
_symmetry.space_group_name_H-M   'P 1'
#
loop_
_entity.id
_entity.type
_entity.pdbx_description
1 polymer ?
#
loop_
_entity_poly.entity_id
_entity_poly.type
_entity_poly.pdbx_seq_one_letter_code
_entity_poly.pdbx_strand_id
1 'polypeptide(L)'
;MKDERGHAGIELALAVAVLMIPAAIAVLGFGPWSERSVLAGAAAAESARAAVIALSTTTGDQVAAEMSLNYGLDPTEMRLGWCGAEPATGGAGTCPMSRGATVEVTVEVWVPVITTPWGEIGGVWVSRSHAESIDLYRSLG
;
A
#
# COMPACT_ATOMS: atom_id res chain seq x y z
N MET A 1 21.29 -6.71 56.73
CA MET A 1 21.36 -5.80 55.56
C MET A 1 21.07 -6.67 54.37
N LYS A 2 19.86 -6.57 53.80
CA LYS A 2 19.45 -7.31 52.58
C LYS A 2 20.19 -6.73 51.38
N ASP A 3 20.73 -7.63 50.58
CA ASP A 3 21.50 -7.31 49.38
C ASP A 3 20.66 -6.65 48.30
N GLU A 4 20.58 -5.32 48.30
CA GLU A 4 19.84 -4.52 47.29
C GLU A 4 20.64 -4.37 45.99
N ARG A 5 21.86 -4.90 45.91
CA ARG A 5 22.75 -4.75 44.75
C ARG A 5 22.35 -5.62 43.56
N GLY A 6 21.54 -6.68 43.77
CA GLY A 6 21.07 -7.56 42.70
C GLY A 6 19.90 -7.04 41.88
N HIS A 7 19.08 -6.11 42.42
CA HIS A 7 17.85 -5.65 41.79
C HIS A 7 18.10 -4.56 40.75
N ALA A 8 19.04 -3.65 40.95
CA ALA A 8 19.34 -2.57 40.04
C ALA A 8 19.75 -3.03 38.63
N GLY A 9 20.47 -4.14 38.54
CA GLY A 9 20.85 -4.71 37.24
C GLY A 9 19.67 -5.29 36.47
N ILE A 10 18.73 -5.92 37.18
CA ILE A 10 17.52 -6.51 36.59
C ILE A 10 16.54 -5.40 36.15
N GLU A 11 16.38 -4.36 36.97
CA GLU A 11 15.55 -3.21 36.63
C GLU A 11 16.08 -2.46 35.41
N LEU A 12 17.40 -2.25 35.32
CA LEU A 12 18.02 -1.64 34.16
C LEU A 12 17.83 -2.49 32.90
N ALA A 13 18.05 -3.79 32.99
CA ALA A 13 17.87 -4.71 31.85
C ALA A 13 16.40 -4.73 31.39
N LEU A 14 15.45 -4.74 32.32
CA LEU A 14 14.02 -4.67 32.00
C LEU A 14 13.65 -3.34 31.35
N ALA A 15 14.12 -2.21 31.89
CA ALA A 15 13.87 -0.90 31.34
C ALA A 15 14.42 -0.75 29.90
N VAL A 16 15.64 -1.25 29.66
CA VAL A 16 16.24 -1.28 28.33
C VAL A 16 15.44 -2.17 27.39
N ALA A 17 15.02 -3.36 27.82
CA ALA A 17 14.23 -4.27 26.99
C ALA A 17 12.86 -3.67 26.60
N VAL A 18 12.16 -3.05 27.54
CA VAL A 18 10.86 -2.40 27.32
C VAL A 18 10.97 -1.23 26.33
N LEU A 19 12.09 -0.52 26.29
CA LEU A 19 12.32 0.56 25.33
C LEU A 19 12.82 0.04 23.98
N MET A 20 13.78 -0.90 23.99
CA MET A 20 14.46 -1.35 22.76
C MET A 20 13.60 -2.27 21.91
N ILE A 21 12.74 -3.10 22.51
CA ILE A 21 11.88 -4.02 21.74
C ILE A 21 10.88 -3.26 20.87
N PRO A 22 10.09 -2.28 21.38
CA PRO A 22 9.20 -1.48 20.52
C PRO A 22 9.96 -0.67 19.47
N ALA A 23 11.11 -0.12 19.82
CA ALA A 23 11.95 0.61 18.88
C ALA A 23 12.45 -0.29 17.73
N ALA A 24 12.91 -1.50 18.06
CA ALA A 24 13.35 -2.47 17.05
C ALA A 24 12.20 -2.90 16.12
N ILE A 25 11.00 -3.15 16.66
CA ILE A 25 9.81 -3.48 15.88
C ILE A 25 9.45 -2.32 14.95
N ALA A 26 9.49 -1.08 15.43
CA ALA A 26 9.22 0.09 14.62
C ALA A 26 10.21 0.25 13.47
N VAL A 27 11.50 0.06 13.72
CA VAL A 27 12.56 0.15 12.69
C VAL A 27 12.41 -0.97 11.65
N LEU A 28 12.17 -2.21 12.09
CA LEU A 28 12.01 -3.35 11.19
C LEU A 28 10.72 -3.25 10.34
N GLY A 29 9.65 -2.69 10.89
CA GLY A 29 8.38 -2.47 10.16
C GLY A 29 8.42 -1.30 9.19
N PHE A 30 9.32 -0.33 9.39
CA PHE A 30 9.37 0.88 8.56
C PHE A 30 9.80 0.60 7.11
N GLY A 31 10.74 -0.32 6.90
CA GLY A 31 11.22 -0.70 5.56
C GLY A 31 10.09 -1.22 4.66
N PRO A 32 9.42 -2.32 5.02
CA PRO A 32 8.28 -2.85 4.26
C PRO A 32 7.15 -1.84 4.07
N TRP A 33 6.84 -1.05 5.11
CA TRP A 33 5.81 -0.01 5.00
C TRP A 33 6.17 1.06 3.97
N SER A 34 7.40 1.53 3.96
CA SER A 34 7.89 2.55 3.02
C SER A 34 7.85 2.02 1.58
N GLU A 35 8.35 0.81 1.35
CA GLU A 35 8.37 0.17 0.04
C GLU A 35 6.95 -0.04 -0.53
N ARG A 36 6.04 -0.59 0.27
CA ARG A 36 4.65 -0.81 -0.13
C ARG A 36 3.90 0.51 -0.36
N SER A 37 4.22 1.56 0.41
CA SER A 37 3.66 2.90 0.21
C SER A 37 4.09 3.53 -1.11
N VAL A 38 5.35 3.38 -1.49
CA VAL A 38 5.86 3.84 -2.80
C VAL A 38 5.22 3.05 -3.93
N LEU A 39 5.11 1.73 -3.79
CA LEU A 39 4.44 0.87 -4.75
C LEU A 39 2.98 1.27 -4.96
N ALA A 40 2.22 1.50 -3.89
CA ALA A 40 0.82 1.94 -3.99
C ALA A 40 0.70 3.26 -4.77
N GLY A 41 1.60 4.23 -4.52
CA GLY A 41 1.64 5.49 -5.25
C GLY A 41 2.00 5.33 -6.73
N ALA A 42 2.99 4.51 -7.04
CA ALA A 42 3.37 4.21 -8.42
C ALA A 42 2.25 3.47 -9.17
N ALA A 43 1.65 2.47 -8.54
CA ALA A 43 0.53 1.72 -9.12
C ALA A 43 -0.68 2.64 -9.38
N ALA A 44 -1.00 3.54 -8.45
CA ALA A 44 -2.08 4.50 -8.66
C ALA A 44 -1.81 5.42 -9.87
N ALA A 45 -0.59 5.96 -9.99
CA ALA A 45 -0.22 6.85 -11.08
C ALA A 45 -0.24 6.13 -12.45
N GLU A 46 0.38 4.97 -12.55
CA GLU A 46 0.45 4.22 -13.81
C GLU A 46 -0.91 3.65 -14.23
N SER A 47 -1.73 3.18 -13.27
CA SER A 47 -3.09 2.71 -13.56
C SER A 47 -4.00 3.83 -14.04
N ALA A 48 -3.96 5.02 -13.39
CA ALA A 48 -4.72 6.18 -13.85
C ALA A 48 -4.31 6.62 -15.26
N ARG A 49 -3.01 6.68 -15.52
CA ARG A 49 -2.47 7.01 -16.85
C ARG A 49 -2.92 6.01 -17.91
N ALA A 50 -2.80 4.71 -17.63
CA ALA A 50 -3.24 3.65 -18.53
C ALA A 50 -4.74 3.71 -18.82
N ALA A 51 -5.55 3.95 -17.79
CA ALA A 51 -6.99 4.10 -17.92
C ALA A 51 -7.37 5.31 -18.80
N VAL A 52 -6.72 6.45 -18.63
CA VAL A 52 -6.92 7.66 -19.46
C VAL A 52 -6.47 7.42 -20.88
N ILE A 53 -5.33 6.74 -21.11
CA ILE A 53 -4.84 6.42 -22.45
C ILE A 53 -5.77 5.46 -23.19
N ALA A 54 -6.25 4.43 -22.52
CA ALA A 54 -7.11 3.40 -23.10
C ALA A 54 -8.62 3.77 -23.05
N LEU A 55 -8.99 4.82 -22.33
CA LEU A 55 -10.37 5.16 -21.97
C LEU A 55 -11.11 3.99 -21.31
N SER A 56 -10.42 3.26 -20.45
CA SER A 56 -10.92 2.03 -19.82
C SER A 56 -10.26 1.81 -18.46
N THR A 57 -11.05 1.69 -17.39
CA THR A 57 -10.57 1.32 -16.06
C THR A 57 -9.99 -0.11 -16.05
N THR A 58 -10.53 -1.02 -16.87
CA THR A 58 -10.01 -2.40 -16.99
C THR A 58 -8.53 -2.46 -17.41
N THR A 59 -8.10 -1.53 -18.28
CA THR A 59 -6.68 -1.44 -18.65
C THR A 59 -5.82 -0.98 -17.46
N GLY A 60 -6.33 -0.06 -16.65
CA GLY A 60 -5.68 0.34 -15.41
C GLY A 60 -5.57 -0.81 -14.41
N ASP A 61 -6.62 -1.62 -14.26
CA ASP A 61 -6.61 -2.82 -13.41
C ASP A 61 -5.54 -3.83 -13.85
N GLN A 62 -5.39 -4.04 -15.17
CA GLN A 62 -4.36 -4.92 -15.72
C GLN A 62 -2.95 -4.43 -15.39
N VAL A 63 -2.69 -3.13 -15.53
CA VAL A 63 -1.39 -2.53 -15.19
C VAL A 63 -1.09 -2.69 -13.70
N ALA A 64 -2.06 -2.45 -12.82
CA ALA A 64 -1.86 -2.67 -11.39
C ALA A 64 -1.59 -4.15 -11.06
N ALA A 65 -2.31 -5.08 -11.70
CA ALA A 65 -2.10 -6.51 -11.51
C ALA A 65 -0.70 -6.94 -11.96
N GLU A 66 -0.22 -6.46 -13.12
CA GLU A 66 1.15 -6.74 -13.58
C GLU A 66 2.20 -6.15 -12.62
N MET A 67 1.97 -4.94 -12.11
CA MET A 67 2.86 -4.35 -11.10
C MET A 67 2.89 -5.19 -9.83
N SER A 68 1.73 -5.64 -9.33
CA SER A 68 1.67 -6.48 -8.12
C SER A 68 2.50 -7.76 -8.28
N LEU A 69 2.36 -8.44 -9.41
CA LEU A 69 3.13 -9.66 -9.72
C LEU A 69 4.64 -9.38 -9.83
N ASN A 70 5.04 -8.26 -10.46
CA ASN A 70 6.45 -7.89 -10.59
C ASN A 70 7.12 -7.58 -9.24
N TYR A 71 6.34 -7.13 -8.26
CA TYR A 71 6.78 -6.91 -6.89
C TYR A 71 6.58 -8.13 -5.97
N GLY A 72 6.16 -9.27 -6.53
CA GLY A 72 5.97 -10.51 -5.79
C GLY A 72 4.83 -10.48 -4.79
N LEU A 73 3.81 -9.65 -5.03
CA LEU A 73 2.60 -9.59 -4.23
C LEU A 73 1.63 -10.70 -4.61
N ASP A 74 0.92 -11.22 -3.61
CA ASP A 74 -0.28 -12.02 -3.87
C ASP A 74 -1.37 -11.10 -4.47
N PRO A 75 -2.18 -11.57 -5.43
CA PRO A 75 -3.28 -10.78 -6.00
C PRO A 75 -4.27 -10.23 -4.98
N THR A 76 -4.35 -10.82 -3.78
CA THR A 76 -5.21 -10.35 -2.69
C THR A 76 -4.58 -9.22 -1.86
N GLU A 77 -3.29 -8.97 -2.02
CA GLU A 77 -2.55 -7.92 -1.29
C GLU A 77 -2.63 -6.54 -1.95
N MET A 78 -3.27 -6.44 -3.12
CA MET A 78 -3.53 -5.16 -3.79
C MET A 78 -5.01 -5.03 -4.14
N ARG A 79 -5.58 -3.85 -3.88
CA ARG A 79 -6.97 -3.50 -4.16
C ARG A 79 -7.01 -2.17 -4.87
N LEU A 80 -7.99 -2.01 -5.77
CA LEU A 80 -8.20 -0.79 -6.52
C LEU A 80 -9.66 -0.33 -6.42
N GLY A 81 -9.84 0.98 -6.32
CA GLY A 81 -11.14 1.63 -6.38
C GLY A 81 -11.11 2.81 -7.35
N TRP A 82 -12.06 2.87 -8.28
CA TRP A 82 -12.15 3.92 -9.28
C TRP A 82 -13.23 4.93 -8.95
N CYS A 83 -12.89 6.22 -9.07
CA CYS A 83 -13.83 7.35 -8.96
C CYS A 83 -14.71 7.29 -7.70
N GLY A 84 -14.08 7.06 -6.55
CA GLY A 84 -14.73 7.05 -5.25
C GLY A 84 -15.35 5.71 -4.85
N ALA A 85 -15.19 4.65 -5.65
CA ALA A 85 -15.56 3.30 -5.23
C ALA A 85 -14.58 2.76 -4.18
N GLU A 86 -15.08 1.95 -3.24
CA GLU A 86 -14.23 1.27 -2.28
C GLU A 86 -13.28 0.29 -2.98
N PRO A 87 -11.97 0.30 -2.63
CA PRO A 87 -11.00 -0.58 -3.24
C PRO A 87 -11.34 -2.07 -3.03
N ALA A 88 -11.28 -2.84 -4.11
CA ALA A 88 -11.50 -4.27 -4.12
C ALA A 88 -10.44 -5.00 -4.94
N THR A 89 -10.24 -6.28 -4.66
CA THR A 89 -9.36 -7.14 -5.44
C THR A 89 -9.90 -7.25 -6.88
N GLY A 90 -9.03 -7.01 -7.86
CA GLY A 90 -9.40 -6.99 -9.29
C GLY A 90 -10.07 -5.69 -9.76
N GLY A 91 -10.09 -4.66 -8.90
CA GLY A 91 -10.66 -3.36 -9.21
C GLY A 91 -12.17 -3.26 -8.93
N ALA A 92 -12.63 -2.07 -8.57
CA ALA A 92 -14.04 -1.76 -8.32
C ALA A 92 -14.38 -0.36 -8.83
N GLY A 93 -15.61 -0.19 -9.31
CA GLY A 93 -16.12 1.07 -9.83
C GLY A 93 -15.74 1.35 -11.28
N THR A 94 -16.31 2.44 -11.78
CA THR A 94 -16.06 2.93 -13.14
C THR A 94 -15.99 4.47 -13.12
N CYS A 95 -15.19 5.02 -14.02
CA CYS A 95 -15.06 6.46 -14.19
C CYS A 95 -15.75 6.95 -15.47
N PRO A 96 -16.23 8.20 -15.51
CA PRO A 96 -16.67 8.81 -16.75
C PRO A 96 -15.47 9.02 -17.69
N MET A 97 -15.49 8.38 -18.86
CA MET A 97 -14.42 8.46 -19.86
C MET A 97 -14.77 9.49 -20.95
N SER A 98 -15.02 10.74 -20.54
CA SER A 98 -15.35 11.85 -21.44
C SER A 98 -14.23 12.90 -21.44
N ARG A 99 -14.20 13.74 -22.48
CA ARG A 99 -13.21 14.84 -22.59
C ARG A 99 -13.30 15.77 -21.39
N GLY A 100 -12.15 16.09 -20.81
CA GLY A 100 -12.05 16.93 -19.62
C GLY A 100 -12.49 16.27 -18.33
N ALA A 101 -12.91 15.00 -18.34
CA ALA A 101 -13.20 14.26 -17.14
C ALA A 101 -11.90 13.93 -16.39
N THR A 102 -12.01 13.84 -15.08
CA THR A 102 -10.91 13.38 -14.21
C THR A 102 -11.16 11.93 -13.82
N VAL A 103 -10.17 11.11 -14.05
CA VAL A 103 -10.14 9.69 -13.65
C VAL A 103 -9.30 9.60 -12.39
N GLU A 104 -9.93 9.18 -11.30
CA GLU A 104 -9.26 8.98 -10.01
C GLU A 104 -9.21 7.49 -9.70
N VAL A 105 -8.06 7.03 -9.24
CA VAL A 105 -7.89 5.67 -8.71
C VAL A 105 -7.28 5.73 -7.32
N THR A 106 -7.82 4.92 -6.42
CA THR A 106 -7.26 4.65 -5.11
C THR A 106 -6.71 3.24 -5.11
N VAL A 107 -5.44 3.10 -4.79
CA VAL A 107 -4.75 1.81 -4.66
C VAL A 107 -4.42 1.56 -3.20
N GLU A 108 -4.79 0.40 -2.71
CA GLU A 108 -4.43 -0.10 -1.38
C GLU A 108 -3.52 -1.30 -1.51
N VAL A 109 -2.43 -1.28 -0.74
CA VAL A 109 -1.47 -2.39 -0.67
C VAL A 109 -1.36 -2.86 0.76
N TRP A 110 -1.42 -4.18 0.95
CA TRP A 110 -1.26 -4.80 2.25
C TRP A 110 0.19 -4.73 2.72
N VAL A 111 0.39 -4.28 3.97
CA VAL A 111 1.70 -4.22 4.63
C VAL A 111 1.65 -5.11 5.86
N PRO A 112 2.33 -6.26 5.88
CA PRO A 112 2.40 -7.10 7.06
C PRO A 112 3.21 -6.40 8.16
N VAL A 113 2.76 -6.53 9.41
CA VAL A 113 3.49 -6.01 10.58
C VAL A 113 4.66 -6.92 10.92
N ILE A 114 4.44 -8.22 10.89
CA ILE A 114 5.47 -9.23 11.17
C ILE A 114 5.37 -10.33 10.12
N THR A 115 6.48 -10.59 9.44
CA THR A 115 6.62 -11.74 8.54
C THR A 115 7.41 -12.84 9.24
N THR A 116 6.84 -14.04 9.35
CA THR A 116 7.47 -15.22 9.94
C THR A 116 7.61 -16.31 8.88
N PRO A 117 8.47 -17.34 9.11
CA PRO A 117 8.56 -18.49 8.21
C PRO A 117 7.24 -19.28 8.05
N TRP A 118 6.30 -19.08 8.96
CA TRP A 118 4.99 -19.77 8.98
C TRP A 118 3.85 -18.86 8.43
N GLY A 119 4.14 -17.62 8.04
CA GLY A 119 3.17 -16.67 7.50
C GLY A 119 3.28 -15.27 8.12
N GLU A 120 2.37 -14.42 7.73
CA GLU A 120 2.27 -13.04 8.18
C GLU A 120 1.37 -12.92 9.40
N ILE A 121 1.77 -12.08 10.36
CA ILE A 121 1.01 -11.81 11.58
C ILE A 121 0.62 -10.34 11.59
N GLY A 122 -0.69 -10.11 11.41
CA GLY A 122 -1.26 -8.76 11.36
C GLY A 122 -0.78 -7.96 10.15
N GLY A 123 -1.43 -6.85 9.90
CA GLY A 123 -1.04 -5.95 8.82
C GLY A 123 -1.99 -4.76 8.74
N VAL A 124 -1.63 -3.83 7.88
CA VAL A 124 -2.41 -2.63 7.58
C VAL A 124 -2.47 -2.39 6.08
N TRP A 125 -3.58 -1.84 5.62
CA TRP A 125 -3.69 -1.36 4.25
C TRP A 125 -3.10 0.04 4.15
N VAL A 126 -2.16 0.22 3.23
CA VAL A 126 -1.63 1.54 2.87
C VAL A 126 -2.31 2.00 1.61
N SER A 127 -3.00 3.13 1.69
CA SER A 127 -3.78 3.71 0.60
C SER A 127 -3.04 4.87 -0.05
N ARG A 128 -3.10 4.94 -1.40
CA ARG A 128 -2.65 6.08 -2.20
C ARG A 128 -3.64 6.31 -3.33
N SER A 129 -3.91 7.59 -3.61
CA SER A 129 -4.77 7.98 -4.72
C SER A 129 -4.00 8.81 -5.73
N HIS A 130 -4.39 8.68 -6.99
CA HIS A 130 -3.91 9.51 -8.08
C HIS A 130 -5.06 9.87 -9.00
N ALA A 131 -5.05 11.09 -9.52
CA ALA A 131 -6.04 11.60 -10.44
C ALA A 131 -5.39 12.09 -11.73
N GLU A 132 -5.91 11.67 -12.88
CA GLU A 132 -5.44 12.03 -14.21
C GLU A 132 -6.59 12.60 -15.03
N SER A 133 -6.33 13.64 -15.85
CA SER A 133 -7.35 14.28 -16.66
C SER A 133 -7.32 13.78 -18.10
N ILE A 134 -8.49 13.49 -18.65
CA ILE A 134 -8.63 13.19 -20.08
C ILE A 134 -8.51 14.49 -20.87
N ASP A 135 -7.58 14.53 -21.83
CA ASP A 135 -7.33 15.71 -22.66
C ASP A 135 -8.61 16.17 -23.37
N LEU A 136 -8.87 17.48 -23.30
CA LEU A 136 -9.99 18.14 -23.95
C LEU A 136 -9.93 18.05 -25.49
N TYR A 137 -8.74 18.00 -26.06
CA TYR A 137 -8.48 17.99 -27.49
C TYR A 137 -8.31 16.60 -28.09
N ARG A 138 -8.40 15.57 -27.26
CA ARG A 138 -8.27 14.18 -27.73
C ARG A 138 -9.44 13.81 -28.62
N SER A 139 -9.16 13.25 -29.80
CA SER A 139 -10.19 12.62 -30.63
C SER A 139 -10.61 11.29 -29.94
N LEU A 140 -11.83 11.26 -29.46
CA LEU A 140 -12.50 10.03 -29.07
C LEU A 140 -13.03 9.42 -30.37
N GLY A 141 -12.34 8.41 -30.88
CA GLY A 141 -12.74 7.65 -32.07
C GLY A 141 -13.98 6.80 -31.82
#